data_2e44bfb65450415a51201e726f076ab8
#
_entry.id   2e44bfb65450415a51201e726f076ab8
#
_cell.length_a   1.000
_cell.length_b   1.000
_cell.length_c   1.000
_cell.angle_alpha   90.00
_cell.angle_beta   90.00
_cell.angle_gamma   90.00
#
_symmetry.space_group_name_H-M   'P 1'
#
loop_
_entity.id
_entity.type
_entity.pdbx_description
1 polymer ?
#
loop_
_entity_poly.entity_id
_entity_poly.type
_entity_poly.pdbx_seq_one_letter_code
_entity_poly.pdbx_strand_id
1 'polypeptide(L)'
;MAKKKAECYCCGKKGYQENYIEEQLDEEHSIYFCSECCREVTSEETILNEKIYLLFKKILGVKTLNKSVKGYIRNRLSEDYENKTTFLFSVLKDKSDKLKQIISEKSFPNSTIKCKYIFASVENDVEKEYKRQQEVEKTQTDFYIPIPLVKSVIKRVRDISKYL
;
A
#
# COMPACT_ATOMS: atom_id res chain seq x y z
N MET A 1 -33.03 -6.10 12.99
CA MET A 1 -31.88 -5.20 12.72
C MET A 1 -31.91 -4.82 11.25
N ALA A 2 -31.74 -3.53 10.91
CA ALA A 2 -31.70 -3.09 9.51
C ALA A 2 -30.39 -3.58 8.87
N LYS A 3 -30.50 -4.26 7.72
CA LYS A 3 -29.34 -4.74 6.95
C LYS A 3 -28.57 -3.54 6.40
N LYS A 4 -27.27 -3.48 6.64
CA LYS A 4 -26.39 -2.44 6.09
C LYS A 4 -26.23 -2.61 4.59
N LYS A 5 -26.26 -1.49 3.85
CA LYS A 5 -26.04 -1.47 2.40
C LYS A 5 -24.58 -1.22 2.08
N ALA A 6 -24.09 -1.81 1.00
CA ALA A 6 -22.78 -1.58 0.43
C ALA A 6 -22.86 -1.30 -1.07
N GLU A 7 -21.82 -0.67 -1.59
CA GLU A 7 -21.60 -0.44 -3.02
C GLU A 7 -20.22 -0.99 -3.39
N CYS A 8 -20.14 -1.75 -4.49
CA CYS A 8 -18.88 -2.31 -4.93
C CYS A 8 -17.92 -1.21 -5.38
N TYR A 9 -16.73 -1.20 -4.80
CA TYR A 9 -15.68 -0.24 -5.11
C TYR A 9 -15.27 -0.28 -6.60
N CYS A 10 -15.25 -1.48 -7.20
CA CYS A 10 -14.81 -1.68 -8.58
C CYS A 10 -15.91 -1.31 -9.61
N CYS A 11 -17.12 -1.85 -9.45
CA CYS A 11 -18.15 -1.75 -10.49
C CYS A 11 -19.39 -0.94 -10.10
N GLY A 12 -19.47 -0.43 -8.86
CA GLY A 12 -20.59 0.37 -8.36
C GLY A 12 -21.88 -0.42 -8.10
N LYS A 13 -21.90 -1.76 -8.19
CA LYS A 13 -23.07 -2.58 -7.87
C LYS A 13 -23.49 -2.38 -6.42
N LYS A 14 -24.78 -2.16 -6.17
CA LYS A 14 -25.34 -1.94 -4.83
C LYS A 14 -26.01 -3.19 -4.29
N GLY A 15 -25.86 -3.43 -2.99
CA GLY A 15 -26.46 -4.60 -2.32
C GLY A 15 -26.33 -4.52 -0.81
N TYR A 16 -26.42 -5.66 -0.12
CA TYR A 16 -26.24 -5.77 1.32
C TYR A 16 -24.80 -6.20 1.64
N GLN A 17 -24.20 -5.64 2.69
CA GLN A 17 -22.80 -5.91 3.08
C GLN A 17 -22.50 -7.40 3.22
N GLU A 18 -23.43 -8.18 3.75
CA GLU A 18 -23.30 -9.63 3.95
C GLU A 18 -22.99 -10.43 2.66
N ASN A 19 -23.25 -9.84 1.47
CA ASN A 19 -23.03 -10.45 0.17
C ASN A 19 -21.80 -9.90 -0.56
N TYR A 20 -20.93 -9.18 0.17
CA TYR A 20 -19.76 -8.52 -0.40
C TYR A 20 -18.50 -8.98 0.32
N ILE A 21 -17.39 -8.98 -0.42
CA ILE A 21 -16.06 -9.15 0.15
C ILE A 21 -15.65 -7.81 0.73
N GLU A 22 -15.33 -7.79 2.01
CA GLU A 22 -14.88 -6.60 2.73
C GLU A 22 -13.35 -6.53 2.71
N GLU A 23 -12.81 -5.40 2.31
CA GLU A 23 -11.40 -5.04 2.44
C GLU A 23 -11.28 -3.88 3.42
N GLN A 24 -10.65 -4.12 4.57
CA GLN A 24 -10.48 -3.11 5.61
C GLN A 24 -9.33 -2.16 5.25
N LEU A 25 -9.62 -0.86 5.21
CA LEU A 25 -8.63 0.19 4.95
C LEU A 25 -7.98 0.69 6.24
N ASP A 26 -8.80 0.92 7.28
CA ASP A 26 -8.38 1.27 8.65
C ASP A 26 -9.43 0.75 9.67
N GLU A 27 -9.34 1.16 10.94
CA GLU A 27 -10.24 0.72 12.02
C GLU A 27 -11.71 1.08 11.80
N GLU A 28 -12.01 2.14 11.03
CA GLU A 28 -13.35 2.69 10.83
C GLU A 28 -13.85 2.58 9.39
N HIS A 29 -12.97 2.30 8.43
CA HIS A 29 -13.28 2.36 7.01
C HIS A 29 -12.97 1.05 6.31
N SER A 30 -13.94 0.60 5.52
CA SER A 30 -13.81 -0.56 4.63
C SER A 30 -14.32 -0.22 3.23
N ILE A 31 -13.80 -0.91 2.24
CA ILE A 31 -14.35 -0.97 0.89
C ILE A 31 -14.92 -2.36 0.62
N TYR A 32 -15.86 -2.45 -0.30
CA TYR A 32 -16.63 -3.66 -0.54
C TYR A 32 -16.54 -4.07 -2.00
N PHE A 33 -16.38 -5.37 -2.27
CA PHE A 33 -16.35 -5.94 -3.62
C PHE A 33 -17.48 -6.94 -3.78
N CYS A 34 -18.22 -6.88 -4.88
CA CYS A 34 -19.38 -7.76 -5.12
C CYS A 34 -19.00 -9.20 -5.53
N SER A 35 -17.74 -9.46 -5.84
CA SER A 35 -17.18 -10.76 -6.21
C SER A 35 -15.67 -10.78 -6.10
N GLU A 36 -15.07 -11.98 -6.07
CA GLU A 36 -13.62 -12.18 -6.13
C GLU A 36 -13.02 -11.53 -7.38
N CYS A 37 -13.67 -11.65 -8.55
CA CYS A 37 -13.21 -11.02 -9.79
C CYS A 37 -13.09 -9.49 -9.64
N CYS A 38 -14.05 -8.82 -8.99
CA CYS A 38 -13.94 -7.39 -8.72
C CYS A 38 -12.81 -7.05 -7.75
N ARG A 39 -12.51 -7.93 -6.78
CA ARG A 39 -11.39 -7.75 -5.84
C ARG A 39 -10.04 -7.95 -6.55
N GLU A 40 -9.92 -9.00 -7.37
CA GLU A 40 -8.70 -9.36 -8.10
C GLU A 40 -8.28 -8.31 -9.14
N VAL A 41 -9.23 -7.70 -9.86
CA VAL A 41 -8.92 -6.64 -10.83
C VAL A 41 -8.55 -5.30 -10.17
N THR A 42 -8.79 -5.16 -8.85
CA THR A 42 -8.38 -3.98 -8.09
C THR A 42 -6.97 -4.20 -7.56
N SER A 43 -6.01 -3.45 -8.09
CA SER A 43 -4.61 -3.61 -7.69
C SER A 43 -4.39 -3.26 -6.22
N GLU A 44 -3.42 -3.93 -5.58
CA GLU A 44 -2.99 -3.62 -4.22
C GLU A 44 -2.55 -2.15 -4.09
N GLU A 45 -1.95 -1.60 -5.15
CA GLU A 45 -1.57 -0.19 -5.20
C GLU A 45 -2.79 0.73 -5.11
N THR A 46 -3.89 0.38 -5.78
CA THR A 46 -5.15 1.16 -5.69
C THR A 46 -5.68 1.17 -4.25
N ILE A 47 -5.67 0.01 -3.58
CA ILE A 47 -6.10 -0.11 -2.18
C ILE A 47 -5.17 0.70 -1.27
N LEU A 48 -3.88 0.63 -1.49
CA LEU A 48 -2.87 1.38 -0.73
C LEU A 48 -3.06 2.90 -0.91
N ASN A 49 -3.37 3.35 -2.12
CA ASN A 49 -3.67 4.76 -2.40
C ASN A 49 -4.91 5.23 -1.63
N GLU A 50 -5.97 4.42 -1.53
CA GLU A 50 -7.14 4.76 -0.69
C GLU A 50 -6.76 4.84 0.80
N LYS A 51 -5.93 3.94 1.31
CA LYS A 51 -5.39 4.02 2.68
C LYS A 51 -4.62 5.34 2.91
N ILE A 52 -3.81 5.76 1.94
CA ILE A 52 -3.10 7.05 2.00
C ILE A 52 -4.07 8.23 1.98
N TYR A 53 -5.12 8.22 1.14
CA TYR A 53 -6.14 9.28 1.17
C TYR A 53 -6.85 9.38 2.53
N LEU A 54 -7.11 8.26 3.21
CA LEU A 54 -7.67 8.28 4.57
C LEU A 54 -6.71 8.90 5.58
N LEU A 55 -5.41 8.59 5.50
CA LEU A 55 -4.40 9.23 6.36
C LEU A 55 -4.35 10.75 6.12
N PHE A 56 -4.39 11.21 4.86
CA PHE A 56 -4.45 12.64 4.58
C PHE A 56 -5.73 13.30 5.13
N LYS A 57 -6.90 12.64 5.05
CA LYS A 57 -8.13 13.14 5.70
C LYS A 57 -7.94 13.30 7.21
N LYS A 58 -7.37 12.26 7.87
CA LYS A 58 -7.09 12.27 9.31
C LYS A 58 -6.14 13.40 9.70
N ILE A 59 -5.02 13.55 9.00
CA ILE A 59 -3.99 14.57 9.26
C ILE A 59 -4.54 15.98 9.03
N LEU A 60 -5.29 16.19 7.94
CA LEU A 60 -5.90 17.48 7.62
C LEU A 60 -7.12 17.83 8.49
N GLY A 61 -7.68 16.86 9.23
CA GLY A 61 -8.88 17.04 10.04
C GLY A 61 -10.15 17.28 9.21
N VAL A 62 -10.25 16.68 8.00
CA VAL A 62 -11.37 16.88 7.07
C VAL A 62 -12.12 15.58 6.81
N LYS A 63 -13.45 15.65 6.68
CA LYS A 63 -14.28 14.48 6.32
C LYS A 63 -14.05 14.06 4.85
N THR A 64 -13.81 15.01 3.96
CA THR A 64 -13.62 14.76 2.53
C THR A 64 -12.47 15.61 1.98
N LEU A 65 -11.66 15.02 1.10
CA LEU A 65 -10.67 15.76 0.33
C LEU A 65 -11.35 16.42 -0.87
N ASN A 66 -11.13 17.71 -1.07
CA ASN A 66 -11.61 18.38 -2.28
C ASN A 66 -10.86 17.87 -3.53
N LYS A 67 -11.44 18.11 -4.71
CA LYS A 67 -10.93 17.60 -5.99
C LYS A 67 -9.48 18.01 -6.25
N SER A 68 -9.12 19.26 -5.92
CA SER A 68 -7.77 19.80 -6.12
C SER A 68 -6.74 19.08 -5.24
N VAL A 69 -7.04 18.90 -3.95
CA VAL A 69 -6.18 18.19 -3.00
C VAL A 69 -6.03 16.73 -3.39
N LYS A 70 -7.14 16.04 -3.73
CA LYS A 70 -7.09 14.65 -4.18
C LYS A 70 -6.25 14.50 -5.46
N GLY A 71 -6.42 15.41 -6.41
CA GLY A 71 -5.61 15.47 -7.64
C GLY A 71 -4.12 15.68 -7.35
N TYR A 72 -3.78 16.61 -6.46
CA TYR A 72 -2.40 16.86 -6.06
C TYR A 72 -1.76 15.61 -5.41
N ILE A 73 -2.44 14.97 -4.46
CA ILE A 73 -1.93 13.75 -3.82
C ILE A 73 -1.71 12.67 -4.86
N ARG A 74 -2.69 12.42 -5.76
CA ARG A 74 -2.57 11.41 -6.81
C ARG A 74 -1.37 11.64 -7.72
N ASN A 75 -1.14 12.89 -8.16
CA ASN A 75 0.01 13.20 -9.01
C ASN A 75 1.33 12.93 -8.29
N ARG A 76 1.45 13.32 -7.02
CA ARG A 76 2.64 13.04 -6.22
C ARG A 76 2.87 11.54 -6.06
N LEU A 77 1.82 10.74 -5.83
CA LEU A 77 1.94 9.27 -5.73
C LEU A 77 2.48 8.65 -7.02
N SER A 78 1.96 9.08 -8.19
CA SER A 78 2.38 8.55 -9.48
C SER A 78 3.75 9.05 -9.96
N GLU A 79 4.14 10.29 -9.63
CA GLU A 79 5.38 10.90 -10.14
C GLU A 79 6.59 10.64 -9.23
N ASP A 80 6.40 10.77 -7.90
CA ASP A 80 7.51 10.78 -6.95
C ASP A 80 7.59 9.51 -6.10
N TYR A 81 6.49 8.75 -5.98
CA TYR A 81 6.37 7.63 -5.07
C TYR A 81 5.92 6.32 -5.74
N GLU A 82 5.96 6.20 -7.07
CA GLU A 82 5.48 5.02 -7.82
C GLU A 82 5.96 3.69 -7.21
N ASN A 83 7.25 3.59 -6.86
CA ASN A 83 7.83 2.39 -6.25
C ASN A 83 8.06 2.52 -4.73
N LYS A 84 7.56 3.58 -4.10
CA LYS A 84 7.80 3.93 -2.70
C LYS A 84 6.51 4.10 -1.91
N THR A 85 5.36 3.80 -2.49
CA THR A 85 4.03 4.05 -1.92
C THR A 85 3.84 3.31 -0.59
N THR A 86 4.36 2.09 -0.47
CA THR A 86 4.32 1.31 0.78
C THR A 86 5.11 1.97 1.89
N PHE A 87 6.30 2.48 1.59
CA PHE A 87 7.13 3.20 2.56
C PHE A 87 6.49 4.53 2.95
N LEU A 88 5.93 5.26 1.97
CA LEU A 88 5.18 6.48 2.23
C LEU A 88 4.00 6.23 3.18
N PHE A 89 3.23 5.17 2.95
CA PHE A 89 2.12 4.79 3.82
C PHE A 89 2.60 4.51 5.25
N SER A 90 3.66 3.72 5.42
CA SER A 90 4.23 3.40 6.73
C SER A 90 4.67 4.67 7.47
N VAL A 91 5.49 5.51 6.83
CA VAL A 91 6.00 6.75 7.44
C VAL A 91 4.88 7.74 7.76
N LEU A 92 3.88 7.88 6.88
CA LEU A 92 2.70 8.73 7.14
C LEU A 92 1.89 8.21 8.32
N LYS A 93 1.68 6.89 8.42
CA LYS A 93 0.96 6.26 9.52
C LYS A 93 1.66 6.55 10.85
N ASP A 94 2.97 6.32 10.93
CA ASP A 94 3.77 6.52 12.14
C ASP A 94 3.80 7.99 12.59
N LYS A 95 3.81 8.93 11.63
CA LYS A 95 3.86 10.36 11.91
C LYS A 95 2.50 11.05 11.93
N SER A 96 1.41 10.34 11.71
CA SER A 96 0.08 10.93 11.48
C SER A 96 -0.37 11.89 12.59
N ASP A 97 -0.20 11.51 13.85
CA ASP A 97 -0.66 12.31 14.98
C ASP A 97 0.22 13.57 15.18
N LYS A 98 1.53 13.43 15.01
CA LYS A 98 2.46 14.58 15.03
C LYS A 98 2.18 15.56 13.89
N LEU A 99 1.96 15.05 12.68
CA LEU A 99 1.62 15.89 11.52
C LEU A 99 0.28 16.59 11.72
N LYS A 100 -0.73 15.88 12.25
CA LYS A 100 -2.03 16.46 12.58
C LYS A 100 -1.90 17.61 13.56
N GLN A 101 -1.13 17.44 14.64
CA GLN A 101 -0.84 18.49 15.60
C GLN A 101 -0.22 19.72 14.90
N ILE A 102 0.86 19.54 14.15
CA ILE A 102 1.55 20.63 13.44
C ILE A 102 0.61 21.36 12.48
N ILE A 103 -0.21 20.61 11.73
CA ILE A 103 -1.18 21.19 10.78
C ILE A 103 -2.28 21.99 11.49
N SER A 104 -2.64 21.61 12.71
CA SER A 104 -3.62 22.36 13.52
C SER A 104 -3.05 23.62 14.15
N GLU A 105 -1.78 23.59 14.56
CA GLU A 105 -1.10 24.71 15.24
C GLU A 105 -0.60 25.78 14.26
N LYS A 106 -0.15 25.40 13.06
CA LYS A 106 0.37 26.33 12.07
C LYS A 106 -0.72 26.88 11.15
N SER A 107 -0.62 28.17 10.82
CA SER A 107 -1.46 28.77 9.79
C SER A 107 -0.93 28.42 8.40
N PHE A 108 -1.81 27.89 7.55
CA PHE A 108 -1.51 27.59 6.15
C PHE A 108 -2.53 28.28 5.24
N PRO A 109 -2.11 28.83 4.09
CA PRO A 109 -3.00 29.54 3.16
C PRO A 109 -4.15 28.66 2.62
N ASN A 110 -3.91 27.38 2.39
CA ASN A 110 -4.91 26.43 1.88
C ASN A 110 -4.49 24.97 2.11
N SER A 111 -5.42 24.06 1.84
CA SER A 111 -5.21 22.61 2.04
C SER A 111 -4.13 22.01 1.11
N THR A 112 -3.92 22.56 -0.09
CA THR A 112 -2.86 22.09 -0.99
C THR A 112 -1.46 22.42 -0.41
N ILE A 113 -1.28 23.58 0.21
CA ILE A 113 -0.02 23.93 0.90
C ILE A 113 0.19 23.02 2.11
N LYS A 114 -0.88 22.70 2.86
CA LYS A 114 -0.80 21.68 3.94
C LYS A 114 -0.28 20.34 3.40
N CYS A 115 -0.80 19.87 2.26
CA CYS A 115 -0.33 18.63 1.64
C CYS A 115 1.14 18.70 1.21
N LYS A 116 1.57 19.82 0.60
CA LYS A 116 2.99 20.06 0.26
C LYS A 116 3.88 19.93 1.49
N TYR A 117 3.48 20.54 2.59
CA TYR A 117 4.20 20.46 3.85
C TYR A 117 4.28 19.02 4.39
N ILE A 118 3.16 18.27 4.33
CA ILE A 118 3.11 16.87 4.77
C ILE A 118 4.12 16.04 3.96
N PHE A 119 4.09 16.11 2.63
CA PHE A 119 5.03 15.36 1.77
C PHE A 119 6.48 15.74 2.08
N ALA A 120 6.83 17.04 2.13
CA ALA A 120 8.18 17.50 2.45
C ALA A 120 8.66 17.02 3.84
N SER A 121 7.74 16.87 4.80
CA SER A 121 8.07 16.43 6.17
C SER A 121 8.37 14.93 6.26
N VAL A 122 7.99 14.12 5.28
CA VAL A 122 8.17 12.66 5.27
C VAL A 122 9.16 12.19 4.22
N GLU A 123 9.47 12.99 3.22
CA GLU A 123 10.29 12.64 2.05
C GLU A 123 11.63 11.99 2.44
N ASN A 124 12.40 12.63 3.32
CA ASN A 124 13.70 12.10 3.76
C ASN A 124 13.59 10.74 4.47
N ASP A 125 12.51 10.50 5.22
CA ASP A 125 12.33 9.25 5.94
C ASP A 125 11.87 8.15 5.00
N VAL A 126 11.04 8.45 4.03
CA VAL A 126 10.66 7.53 2.95
C VAL A 126 11.90 7.10 2.15
N GLU A 127 12.76 8.04 1.78
CA GLU A 127 14.02 7.74 1.07
C GLU A 127 14.97 6.85 1.88
N LYS A 128 15.07 7.08 3.19
CA LYS A 128 15.89 6.25 4.07
C LYS A 128 15.37 4.82 4.16
N GLU A 129 14.06 4.64 4.37
CA GLU A 129 13.45 3.32 4.45
C GLU A 129 13.57 2.56 3.12
N TYR A 130 13.33 3.24 2.00
CA TYR A 130 13.49 2.65 0.66
C TYR A 130 14.92 2.18 0.40
N LYS A 131 15.93 3.00 0.71
CA LYS A 131 17.35 2.62 0.56
C LYS A 131 17.72 1.45 1.46
N ARG A 132 17.26 1.47 2.72
CA ARG A 132 17.49 0.37 3.66
C ARG A 132 16.95 -0.96 3.13
N GLN A 133 15.76 -0.96 2.56
CA GLN A 133 15.18 -2.17 1.97
C GLN A 133 16.00 -2.67 0.78
N GLN A 134 16.45 -1.78 -0.10
CA GLN A 134 17.29 -2.15 -1.24
C GLN A 134 18.64 -2.76 -0.82
N GLU A 135 19.22 -2.27 0.28
CA GLU A 135 20.47 -2.82 0.82
C GLU A 135 20.25 -4.23 1.39
N VAL A 136 19.13 -4.47 2.07
CA VAL A 136 18.76 -5.81 2.57
C VAL A 136 18.55 -6.78 1.42
N GLU A 137 17.85 -6.37 0.36
CA GLU A 137 17.61 -7.21 -0.81
C GLU A 137 18.93 -7.58 -1.54
N LYS A 138 19.86 -6.64 -1.68
CA LYS A 138 21.20 -6.89 -2.25
C LYS A 138 21.98 -7.91 -1.42
N THR A 139 21.99 -7.75 -0.10
CA THR A 139 22.71 -8.69 0.79
C THR A 139 22.08 -10.09 0.74
N GLN A 140 20.78 -10.23 0.61
CA GLN A 140 20.12 -11.53 0.47
C GLN A 140 20.43 -12.23 -0.86
N THR A 141 20.55 -11.50 -1.95
CA THR A 141 20.95 -12.06 -3.25
C THR A 141 22.41 -12.50 -3.29
N ASP A 142 23.29 -11.84 -2.57
CA ASP A 142 24.72 -12.22 -2.48
C ASP A 142 24.93 -13.52 -1.66
N PHE A 143 23.97 -13.91 -0.81
CA PHE A 143 24.00 -15.19 -0.08
C PHE A 143 23.37 -16.36 -0.84
N TYR A 144 22.80 -16.15 -2.03
CA TYR A 144 22.34 -17.25 -2.86
C TYR A 144 23.54 -17.90 -3.58
N ILE A 145 24.28 -18.74 -2.84
CA ILE A 145 25.22 -19.69 -3.46
C ILE A 145 24.37 -20.66 -4.25
N PRO A 146 24.43 -20.69 -5.59
CA PRO A 146 23.72 -21.70 -6.35
C PRO A 146 24.31 -23.06 -5.91
N ILE A 147 23.52 -23.89 -5.25
CA ILE A 147 23.87 -25.27 -4.95
C ILE A 147 24.22 -25.89 -6.31
N PRO A 148 25.46 -26.27 -6.58
CA PRO A 148 25.78 -26.90 -7.84
C PRO A 148 24.91 -28.13 -7.95
N LEU A 149 24.04 -28.16 -8.95
CA LEU A 149 23.26 -29.34 -9.31
C LEU A 149 24.24 -30.49 -9.44
N VAL A 150 24.28 -31.34 -8.41
CA VAL A 150 25.14 -32.52 -8.40
C VAL A 150 24.61 -33.47 -9.47
N LYS A 151 25.11 -33.31 -10.71
CA LYS A 151 24.86 -34.21 -11.82
C LYS A 151 25.38 -35.64 -11.54
N SER A 152 25.96 -35.89 -10.36
CA SER A 152 26.60 -37.17 -10.01
C SER A 152 25.67 -38.20 -9.36
N VAL A 153 24.44 -37.83 -8.98
CA VAL A 153 23.53 -38.83 -8.32
C VAL A 153 22.75 -39.69 -9.33
N ILE A 154 22.58 -39.19 -10.58
CA ILE A 154 21.80 -39.95 -11.59
C ILE A 154 22.62 -41.12 -12.22
N LYS A 155 23.95 -41.07 -12.13
CA LYS A 155 24.79 -42.15 -12.71
C LYS A 155 24.82 -43.45 -11.84
N ARG A 156 24.54 -43.37 -10.54
CA ARG A 156 24.57 -44.52 -9.63
C ARG A 156 23.29 -45.36 -9.61
N VAL A 157 22.18 -44.84 -10.07
CA VAL A 157 20.92 -45.58 -10.11
C VAL A 157 20.78 -46.50 -11.32
N ARG A 158 21.58 -46.29 -12.39
CA ARG A 158 21.55 -47.14 -13.59
C ARG A 158 22.37 -48.45 -13.46
N ASP A 159 23.23 -48.55 -12.49
CA ASP A 159 24.05 -49.78 -12.30
C ASP A 159 23.43 -50.84 -11.41
N ILE A 160 22.32 -50.56 -10.70
CA ILE A 160 21.67 -51.54 -9.83
C ILE A 160 20.76 -52.49 -10.63
N SER A 161 20.30 -52.13 -11.80
CA SER A 161 19.44 -52.99 -12.62
C SER A 161 20.20 -54.12 -13.37
N LYS A 162 21.52 -54.24 -13.18
CA LYS A 162 22.33 -55.34 -13.73
C LYS A 162 22.52 -56.50 -12.75
N TYR A 163 22.01 -56.42 -11.54
CA TYR A 163 22.17 -57.44 -10.50
C TYR A 163 20.84 -57.97 -9.95
N LEU A 164 19.73 -57.71 -10.63
CA LEU A 164 18.43 -58.36 -10.45
C LEU A 164 18.05 -59.06 -11.76
#